data_e9dc61afa7804075d5bd4c11e3861a25
#
_entry.id   e9dc61afa7804075d5bd4c11e3861a25
#
_cell.length_a   1.000
_cell.length_b   1.000
_cell.length_c   1.000
_cell.angle_alpha   90.00
_cell.angle_beta   90.00
_cell.angle_gamma   90.00
#
_symmetry.space_group_name_H-M   'P 1'
#
loop_
_entity.id
_entity.type
_entity.pdbx_description
1 polymer ?
#
loop_
_entity_poly.entity_id
_entity_poly.type
_entity_poly.pdbx_seq_one_letter_code
_entity_poly.pdbx_strand_id
1 'polypeptide(L)'
;AHAHSVSGANGGGGGQAQARHAGVALRWRGGGRRGLAMVGGEGGEGSGYDFAKRATRFESSFAEGDSASAKGAVPVTVLPDKASFERWLGSQPPSSKSWIKALGQDSHTAGRLVLVPSSVGDGGGQEGGEVSLSEVAFCLGEGDDSAGSPFSLCSLREKLPAGTYTLRGVDGDVAEPDTAALSWAIGGYSFDRFKSKKGDGGEKDKELEDRKVVLSWPAGADKGWVTAAAASTFLVRDLITTPCEHMGPQHLEVVFASLAEEFGGTTKVVRGDELLKEGDSYPMVHAVGRAAGVGREPRLLDLTWAPAGSDAESLPKVTLVGKGVCFDTGGLDIKPAAGMLTMKKDMGGGAQVLGLARMIMSRGLPVRLRVMVPAVENAIDGGAFRPGDVLVSRSGKTSEIGNTDAEGRLVLADALVEASSEMPDLLIDCATLTGAARVALGTEVPVVFCNDEELAAKLHTLSGSVSDQVWRLPLWEGYRSQLSSKIADLKNVGAGG
;
A
#
# COMPACT_ATOMS: atom_id res chain seq x y z
N ALA A 1 -17.88 -5.59 -52.04
CA ALA A 1 -18.65 -6.39 -53.01
C ALA A 1 -19.02 -7.74 -52.40
N HIS A 2 -20.28 -8.01 -52.54
CA HIS A 2 -21.05 -9.23 -52.30
C HIS A 2 -21.71 -9.42 -50.92
N ALA A 3 -22.99 -9.06 -50.97
CA ALA A 3 -24.07 -9.52 -50.15
C ALA A 3 -24.47 -10.95 -50.50
N HIS A 4 -24.97 -11.72 -49.53
CA HIS A 4 -26.03 -12.68 -49.72
C HIS A 4 -26.96 -12.76 -48.52
N SER A 5 -28.20 -12.40 -48.77
CA SER A 5 -29.38 -12.61 -47.92
C SER A 5 -29.91 -14.04 -48.06
N VAL A 6 -30.46 -14.65 -47.04
CA VAL A 6 -31.57 -15.61 -47.13
C VAL A 6 -32.46 -15.45 -45.93
N SER A 7 -33.76 -15.35 -46.24
CA SER A 7 -34.93 -15.21 -45.41
C SER A 7 -35.57 -16.58 -44.99
N GLY A 8 -36.44 -16.53 -43.99
CA GLY A 8 -37.51 -17.49 -43.78
C GLY A 8 -37.72 -17.78 -42.30
N ALA A 9 -38.66 -17.38 -41.66
CA ALA A 9 -40.10 -17.40 -41.58
C ALA A 9 -40.62 -18.48 -40.56
N ASN A 10 -41.41 -17.96 -39.60
CA ASN A 10 -42.59 -18.48 -38.96
C ASN A 10 -42.56 -19.51 -37.80
N GLY A 11 -43.27 -19.12 -36.75
CA GLY A 11 -44.22 -19.95 -35.99
C GLY A 11 -44.13 -19.84 -34.49
N GLY A 12 -44.85 -19.02 -33.84
CA GLY A 12 -46.12 -19.14 -33.17
C GLY A 12 -46.06 -19.78 -31.77
N GLY A 13 -46.55 -19.09 -30.76
CA GLY A 13 -46.98 -19.74 -29.53
C GLY A 13 -46.86 -18.89 -28.27
N GLY A 14 -47.97 -18.29 -27.83
CA GLY A 14 -48.10 -17.40 -26.70
C GLY A 14 -48.01 -18.09 -25.33
N GLY A 15 -47.71 -17.30 -24.35
CA GLY A 15 -47.76 -17.68 -22.94
C GLY A 15 -47.50 -16.47 -22.06
N GLN A 16 -48.56 -15.74 -21.72
CA GLN A 16 -48.51 -14.66 -20.73
C GLN A 16 -48.31 -15.28 -19.33
N ALA A 17 -47.25 -14.88 -18.62
CA ALA A 17 -47.15 -15.06 -17.18
C ALA A 17 -46.97 -13.66 -16.54
N GLN A 18 -48.03 -13.22 -15.86
CA GLN A 18 -48.05 -12.02 -15.02
C GLN A 18 -47.13 -12.21 -13.82
N ALA A 19 -46.09 -11.41 -13.68
CA ALA A 19 -45.35 -11.26 -12.44
C ALA A 19 -45.97 -10.13 -11.59
N ARG A 20 -46.49 -10.51 -10.42
CA ARG A 20 -47.04 -9.61 -9.41
C ARG A 20 -45.92 -8.90 -8.69
N HIS A 21 -45.88 -7.56 -8.75
CA HIS A 21 -45.09 -6.71 -7.86
C HIS A 21 -45.67 -6.73 -6.45
N ALA A 22 -44.90 -7.19 -5.46
CA ALA A 22 -45.16 -6.95 -4.06
C ALA A 22 -44.21 -5.86 -3.58
N GLY A 23 -44.71 -4.63 -3.47
CA GLY A 23 -44.01 -3.54 -2.83
C GLY A 23 -44.04 -3.70 -1.32
N VAL A 24 -42.91 -3.67 -0.67
CA VAL A 24 -42.78 -3.54 0.79
C VAL A 24 -42.34 -2.11 1.11
N ALA A 25 -43.28 -1.33 1.63
CA ALA A 25 -43.02 -0.01 2.17
C ALA A 25 -42.47 -0.13 3.60
N LEU A 26 -41.23 0.23 3.82
CA LEU A 26 -40.63 0.34 5.16
C LEU A 26 -40.84 1.76 5.70
N ARG A 27 -41.72 1.88 6.72
CA ARG A 27 -41.92 3.09 7.54
C ARG A 27 -40.76 3.22 8.56
N TRP A 28 -40.05 4.32 8.50
CA TRP A 28 -39.11 4.74 9.55
C TRP A 28 -39.86 5.31 10.76
N ARG A 29 -39.64 4.80 11.95
CA ARG A 29 -39.89 5.48 13.24
C ARG A 29 -38.57 5.58 13.99
N GLY A 30 -38.26 6.79 14.44
CA GLY A 30 -37.00 7.15 15.04
C GLY A 30 -36.77 6.66 16.48
N GLY A 31 -35.56 6.80 16.91
CA GLY A 31 -35.13 6.86 18.32
C GLY A 31 -34.21 5.72 18.75
N GLY A 32 -32.99 6.06 19.14
CA GLY A 32 -32.15 5.21 19.97
C GLY A 32 -30.77 4.86 19.39
N ARG A 33 -29.75 5.37 20.04
CA ARG A 33 -28.33 5.01 19.86
C ARG A 33 -28.17 3.47 19.85
N ARG A 34 -27.77 2.92 18.73
CA ARG A 34 -27.16 1.57 18.64
C ARG A 34 -26.20 1.58 17.46
N GLY A 35 -25.04 0.93 17.64
CA GLY A 35 -23.93 0.89 16.72
C GLY A 35 -24.31 0.53 15.28
N LEU A 36 -23.53 1.01 14.33
CA LEU A 36 -23.66 0.71 12.91
C LEU A 36 -23.64 -0.79 12.69
N ALA A 37 -24.83 -1.36 12.40
CA ALA A 37 -24.93 -2.69 11.86
C ALA A 37 -24.47 -2.65 10.40
N MET A 38 -23.55 -3.50 10.04
CA MET A 38 -23.07 -3.76 8.68
C MET A 38 -24.25 -3.97 7.74
N VAL A 39 -24.28 -3.26 6.62
CA VAL A 39 -25.18 -3.56 5.50
C VAL A 39 -24.63 -4.82 4.84
N GLY A 40 -25.16 -5.99 5.22
CA GLY A 40 -24.89 -7.26 4.59
C GLY A 40 -25.73 -7.39 3.33
N GLY A 41 -25.09 -7.44 2.16
CA GLY A 41 -25.65 -8.10 0.99
C GLY A 41 -25.65 -9.62 1.26
N GLU A 42 -26.80 -10.28 1.11
CA GLU A 42 -26.93 -11.73 1.25
C GLU A 42 -26.06 -12.43 0.21
N GLY A 43 -25.07 -13.18 0.68
CA GLY A 43 -24.20 -14.00 -0.15
C GLY A 43 -22.89 -14.39 0.53
N GLY A 44 -22.93 -15.32 1.50
CA GLY A 44 -21.74 -15.97 2.05
C GLY A 44 -21.23 -15.34 3.35
N GLU A 45 -21.10 -16.16 4.38
CA GLU A 45 -20.47 -15.87 5.68
C GLU A 45 -19.05 -15.34 5.47
N GLY A 46 -18.89 -14.02 5.38
CA GLY A 46 -17.62 -13.32 5.36
C GLY A 46 -17.47 -12.57 6.67
N SER A 47 -16.71 -13.11 7.61
CA SER A 47 -16.14 -12.29 8.69
C SER A 47 -15.51 -11.07 8.06
N GLY A 48 -15.96 -9.85 8.44
CA GLY A 48 -15.47 -8.62 7.87
C GLY A 48 -13.93 -8.61 7.86
N TYR A 49 -13.33 -8.31 6.71
CA TYR A 49 -11.88 -8.27 6.58
C TYR A 49 -11.35 -7.09 7.37
N ASP A 50 -10.69 -7.39 8.48
CA ASP A 50 -10.18 -6.41 9.44
C ASP A 50 -8.77 -5.97 9.01
N PHE A 51 -8.69 -4.86 8.29
CA PHE A 51 -7.42 -4.28 7.86
C PHE A 51 -6.54 -3.83 9.01
N ALA A 52 -7.12 -3.31 10.10
CA ALA A 52 -6.37 -2.86 11.27
C ALA A 52 -5.66 -4.03 11.96
N LYS A 53 -6.38 -5.13 12.23
CA LYS A 53 -5.82 -6.35 12.81
C LYS A 53 -4.78 -6.99 11.91
N ARG A 54 -4.99 -6.98 10.59
CA ARG A 54 -4.03 -7.56 9.65
C ARG A 54 -2.76 -6.71 9.52
N ALA A 55 -2.85 -5.42 9.71
CA ALA A 55 -1.69 -4.52 9.66
C ALA A 55 -0.63 -4.87 10.71
N THR A 56 -1.02 -5.42 11.86
CA THR A 56 -0.10 -5.77 12.96
C THR A 56 0.29 -7.25 13.02
N ARG A 57 -0.13 -8.08 12.04
CA ARG A 57 0.12 -9.54 12.05
C ARG A 57 1.60 -9.95 12.10
N PHE A 58 2.54 -9.06 11.72
CA PHE A 58 3.98 -9.31 11.82
C PHE A 58 4.49 -9.35 13.27
N GLU A 59 3.78 -8.76 14.23
CA GLU A 59 4.22 -8.67 15.63
C GLU A 59 4.53 -10.04 16.23
N SER A 60 3.77 -11.08 15.85
CA SER A 60 4.03 -12.46 16.27
C SER A 60 5.36 -13.03 15.78
N SER A 61 6.05 -12.36 14.86
CA SER A 61 7.39 -12.75 14.39
C SER A 61 8.53 -12.20 15.24
N PHE A 62 8.21 -11.39 16.25
CA PHE A 62 9.19 -10.91 17.22
C PHE A 62 9.01 -11.61 18.57
N ALA A 63 10.13 -11.90 19.24
CA ALA A 63 10.12 -12.42 20.59
C ALA A 63 9.76 -11.31 21.61
N GLU A 64 9.13 -11.71 22.70
CA GLU A 64 9.03 -10.85 23.87
C GLU A 64 10.43 -10.64 24.48
N GLY A 65 10.86 -9.37 24.64
CA GLY A 65 12.19 -9.02 25.20
C GLY A 65 13.21 -8.65 24.12
N ASP A 66 14.39 -8.27 24.57
CA ASP A 66 15.50 -7.84 23.73
C ASP A 66 16.49 -8.97 23.45
N SER A 67 17.36 -8.80 22.45
CA SER A 67 18.40 -9.77 22.06
C SER A 67 19.30 -10.21 23.21
N ALA A 68 19.57 -9.33 24.17
CA ALA A 68 20.40 -9.64 25.35
C ALA A 68 19.77 -10.68 26.30
N SER A 69 18.44 -10.85 26.29
CA SER A 69 17.70 -11.78 27.13
C SER A 69 17.32 -13.10 26.45
N ALA A 70 17.57 -13.24 25.16
CA ALA A 70 17.18 -14.39 24.35
C ALA A 70 18.10 -15.59 24.53
N LYS A 71 17.98 -16.28 25.69
CA LYS A 71 18.72 -17.53 25.93
C LYS A 71 18.32 -18.59 24.90
N GLY A 72 19.34 -19.16 24.20
CA GLY A 72 19.15 -20.21 23.21
C GLY A 72 18.75 -19.74 21.82
N ALA A 73 18.72 -18.44 21.55
CA ALA A 73 18.51 -17.92 20.20
C ALA A 73 19.77 -18.15 19.33
N VAL A 74 19.54 -18.52 18.07
CA VAL A 74 20.60 -18.72 17.09
C VAL A 74 21.02 -17.36 16.50
N PRO A 75 22.31 -16.97 16.60
CA PRO A 75 22.77 -15.74 15.99
C PRO A 75 22.76 -15.84 14.45
N VAL A 76 22.27 -14.80 13.80
CA VAL A 76 22.36 -14.57 12.36
C VAL A 76 23.36 -13.44 12.14
N THR A 77 24.55 -13.78 11.64
CA THR A 77 25.56 -12.79 11.27
C THR A 77 25.28 -12.24 9.89
N VAL A 78 25.00 -10.94 9.82
CA VAL A 78 24.74 -10.21 8.57
C VAL A 78 26.07 -9.79 7.96
N LEU A 79 26.32 -10.18 6.72
CA LEU A 79 27.55 -9.99 5.98
C LEU A 79 27.31 -9.06 4.79
N PRO A 80 27.58 -7.76 4.93
CA PRO A 80 27.26 -6.76 3.90
C PRO A 80 28.10 -6.92 2.62
N ASP A 81 29.33 -7.43 2.72
CA ASP A 81 30.28 -7.49 1.63
C ASP A 81 31.23 -8.69 1.74
N LYS A 82 32.05 -8.88 0.72
CA LYS A 82 33.06 -9.93 0.64
C LYS A 82 34.08 -9.87 1.78
N ALA A 83 34.53 -8.67 2.16
CA ALA A 83 35.53 -8.51 3.23
C ALA A 83 34.95 -8.96 4.58
N SER A 84 33.70 -8.63 4.86
CA SER A 84 32.97 -9.08 6.04
C SER A 84 32.81 -10.61 6.05
N PHE A 85 32.51 -11.20 4.89
CA PHE A 85 32.40 -12.65 4.74
C PHE A 85 33.76 -13.33 5.03
N GLU A 86 34.87 -12.82 4.49
CA GLU A 86 36.20 -13.37 4.71
C GLU A 86 36.60 -13.27 6.19
N ARG A 87 36.33 -12.16 6.87
CA ARG A 87 36.55 -12.02 8.32
C ARG A 87 35.72 -13.02 9.12
N TRP A 88 34.43 -13.11 8.82
CA TRP A 88 33.52 -14.07 9.47
C TRP A 88 33.99 -15.52 9.26
N LEU A 89 34.29 -15.90 8.01
CA LEU A 89 34.80 -17.25 7.70
C LEU A 89 36.15 -17.51 8.41
N GLY A 90 37.01 -16.50 8.45
CA GLY A 90 38.29 -16.53 9.15
C GLY A 90 38.15 -16.80 10.64
N SER A 91 37.11 -16.31 11.30
CA SER A 91 36.84 -16.52 12.73
C SER A 91 36.19 -17.85 13.07
N GLN A 92 35.68 -18.60 12.06
CA GLN A 92 35.02 -19.88 12.31
C GLN A 92 35.99 -21.00 12.76
N PRO A 93 35.51 -21.93 13.62
CA PRO A 93 36.28 -23.12 13.98
C PRO A 93 36.69 -23.94 12.75
N PRO A 94 37.80 -24.71 12.81
CA PRO A 94 38.26 -25.55 11.70
C PRO A 94 37.20 -26.53 11.18
N SER A 95 36.39 -27.13 12.07
CA SER A 95 35.31 -28.04 11.72
C SER A 95 34.22 -27.32 10.89
N SER A 96 33.81 -26.13 11.33
CA SER A 96 32.81 -25.30 10.61
C SER A 96 33.34 -24.84 9.26
N LYS A 97 34.62 -24.42 9.16
CA LYS A 97 35.27 -24.08 7.89
C LYS A 97 35.25 -25.25 6.90
N SER A 98 35.59 -26.46 7.38
CA SER A 98 35.58 -27.67 6.55
C SER A 98 34.16 -27.99 6.07
N TRP A 99 33.15 -27.82 6.92
CA TRP A 99 31.74 -28.00 6.57
C TRP A 99 31.28 -27.00 5.50
N ILE A 100 31.53 -25.70 5.73
CA ILE A 100 31.17 -24.63 4.79
C ILE A 100 31.80 -24.85 3.43
N LYS A 101 33.08 -25.24 3.40
CA LYS A 101 33.82 -25.56 2.17
C LYS A 101 33.27 -26.80 1.47
N ALA A 102 32.91 -27.84 2.22
CA ALA A 102 32.35 -29.09 1.66
C ALA A 102 31.00 -28.84 0.97
N LEU A 103 30.23 -27.82 1.44
CA LEU A 103 29.00 -27.39 0.82
C LEU A 103 29.18 -26.39 -0.34
N GLY A 104 30.42 -26.01 -0.68
CA GLY A 104 30.71 -25.00 -1.70
C GLY A 104 30.18 -23.62 -1.31
N GLN A 105 30.12 -23.31 -0.01
CA GLN A 105 29.59 -22.06 0.54
C GLN A 105 30.68 -21.16 1.10
N ASP A 106 31.92 -21.36 0.70
CA ASP A 106 33.12 -20.67 1.18
C ASP A 106 33.43 -19.37 0.43
N SER A 107 32.45 -18.79 -0.25
CA SER A 107 32.54 -17.49 -0.94
C SER A 107 31.31 -16.64 -0.69
N HIS A 108 31.49 -15.32 -0.66
CA HIS A 108 30.38 -14.37 -0.59
C HIS A 108 29.52 -14.46 -1.86
N THR A 109 28.22 -14.56 -1.69
CA THR A 109 27.23 -14.51 -2.78
C THR A 109 25.95 -13.86 -2.21
N ALA A 110 25.47 -12.81 -2.85
CA ALA A 110 24.28 -12.08 -2.46
C ALA A 110 23.07 -13.01 -2.22
N GLY A 111 22.35 -12.80 -1.11
CA GLY A 111 21.20 -13.60 -0.71
C GLY A 111 21.51 -15.02 -0.24
N ARG A 112 22.79 -15.39 -0.13
CA ARG A 112 23.22 -16.71 0.38
C ARG A 112 22.99 -16.79 1.89
N LEU A 113 22.42 -17.92 2.30
CA LEU A 113 22.31 -18.34 3.69
C LEU A 113 23.29 -19.49 3.95
N VAL A 114 24.14 -19.35 4.98
CA VAL A 114 25.06 -20.39 5.42
C VAL A 114 24.60 -20.86 6.80
N LEU A 115 24.19 -22.11 6.92
CA LEU A 115 23.80 -22.73 8.18
C LEU A 115 25.01 -23.44 8.80
N VAL A 116 25.40 -23.05 10.00
CA VAL A 116 26.53 -23.67 10.74
C VAL A 116 25.93 -24.55 11.84
N PRO A 117 26.09 -25.88 11.75
CA PRO A 117 25.61 -26.79 12.77
C PRO A 117 26.40 -26.63 14.07
N SER A 118 25.77 -26.87 15.20
CA SER A 118 26.48 -27.08 16.47
C SER A 118 27.39 -28.31 16.32
N SER A 119 28.62 -28.25 16.85
CA SER A 119 29.46 -29.42 16.90
C SER A 119 28.74 -30.57 17.60
N VAL A 120 28.55 -31.68 16.91
CA VAL A 120 28.10 -32.91 17.55
C VAL A 120 29.19 -33.25 18.55
N GLY A 121 28.90 -33.23 19.84
CA GLY A 121 29.83 -33.64 20.87
C GLY A 121 30.28 -35.06 20.56
N ASP A 122 31.59 -35.38 20.79
CA ASP A 122 32.22 -36.68 20.64
C ASP A 122 31.62 -37.78 21.57
N GLY A 123 30.33 -37.96 21.50
CA GLY A 123 29.57 -38.89 22.33
C GLY A 123 28.57 -39.70 21.54
N GLY A 124 29.00 -40.85 21.03
CA GLY A 124 28.25 -42.07 20.74
C GLY A 124 26.94 -41.88 19.96
N GLY A 125 26.92 -42.36 18.71
CA GLY A 125 25.80 -42.36 17.82
C GLY A 125 24.45 -42.68 18.44
N GLN A 126 23.56 -41.70 18.47
CA GLN A 126 22.12 -41.89 18.41
C GLN A 126 21.66 -41.49 17.02
N GLU A 127 21.24 -42.47 16.24
CA GLU A 127 20.51 -42.25 14.99
C GLU A 127 19.25 -41.45 15.32
N GLY A 128 19.11 -40.25 14.73
CA GLY A 128 17.90 -39.43 14.85
C GLY A 128 18.02 -38.14 15.67
N GLY A 129 19.24 -37.72 16.07
CA GLY A 129 19.41 -36.42 16.77
C GLY A 129 19.08 -35.22 15.89
N GLU A 130 18.21 -34.33 16.36
CA GLU A 130 17.90 -33.05 15.74
C GLU A 130 19.20 -32.23 15.64
N VAL A 131 19.58 -31.83 14.41
CA VAL A 131 20.79 -31.01 14.18
C VAL A 131 20.47 -29.58 14.63
N SER A 132 21.04 -29.18 15.79
CA SER A 132 20.95 -27.78 16.24
C SER A 132 21.92 -26.89 15.49
N LEU A 133 21.53 -25.64 15.25
CA LEU A 133 22.38 -24.62 14.64
C LEU A 133 23.15 -23.87 15.72
N SER A 134 24.45 -23.67 15.51
CA SER A 134 25.28 -22.80 16.34
C SER A 134 25.23 -21.36 15.86
N GLU A 135 25.11 -21.16 14.57
CA GLU A 135 25.10 -19.84 13.91
C GLU A 135 24.49 -19.96 12.52
N VAL A 136 24.02 -18.82 12.01
CA VAL A 136 23.65 -18.60 10.61
C VAL A 136 24.44 -17.40 10.10
N ALA A 137 24.96 -17.46 8.87
CA ALA A 137 25.44 -16.25 8.19
C ALA A 137 24.55 -15.94 6.99
N PHE A 138 24.30 -14.67 6.78
CA PHE A 138 23.51 -14.17 5.67
C PHE A 138 24.25 -13.09 4.90
N CYS A 139 24.56 -13.36 3.62
CA CYS A 139 25.25 -12.43 2.75
C CYS A 139 24.26 -11.43 2.15
N LEU A 140 24.46 -10.14 2.42
CA LEU A 140 23.84 -9.07 1.63
C LEU A 140 24.52 -8.98 0.25
N GLY A 141 24.00 -8.17 -0.65
CA GLY A 141 24.65 -7.90 -1.94
C GLY A 141 25.72 -6.83 -1.82
N GLU A 142 26.68 -6.83 -2.74
CA GLU A 142 27.65 -5.73 -2.86
C GLU A 142 26.94 -4.48 -3.41
N GLY A 143 27.13 -3.40 -2.76
CA GLY A 143 26.74 -1.99 -2.78
C GLY A 143 25.95 -1.33 -3.92
N ASP A 144 25.82 -1.89 -5.10
CA ASP A 144 25.14 -1.24 -6.24
C ASP A 144 23.90 -1.98 -6.74
N ASP A 145 23.69 -3.20 -6.30
CA ASP A 145 22.51 -3.97 -6.64
C ASP A 145 21.50 -3.95 -5.49
N SER A 146 20.23 -4.07 -5.79
CA SER A 146 19.11 -4.25 -4.84
C SER A 146 19.37 -5.32 -3.77
N ALA A 147 20.33 -6.20 -4.01
CA ALA A 147 20.86 -7.21 -3.09
C ALA A 147 21.70 -6.64 -1.91
N GLY A 148 22.23 -5.41 -2.03
CA GLY A 148 22.96 -4.72 -0.95
C GLY A 148 22.07 -3.89 -0.02
N SER A 149 20.81 -3.71 -0.37
CA SER A 149 19.84 -3.01 0.46
C SER A 149 19.63 -3.75 1.79
N PRO A 150 19.54 -3.03 2.93
CA PRO A 150 19.13 -3.64 4.21
C PRO A 150 17.81 -4.40 4.10
N PHE A 151 16.95 -4.06 3.15
CA PHE A 151 15.73 -4.80 2.81
C PHE A 151 15.98 -6.20 2.19
N SER A 152 17.22 -6.55 1.84
CA SER A 152 17.59 -7.94 1.49
C SER A 152 17.27 -8.94 2.61
N LEU A 153 17.22 -8.48 3.86
CA LEU A 153 16.80 -9.32 5.00
C LEU A 153 15.32 -9.74 4.92
N CYS A 154 14.49 -9.14 4.07
CA CYS A 154 13.10 -9.57 3.84
C CYS A 154 13.00 -11.06 3.47
N SER A 155 13.98 -11.59 2.71
CA SER A 155 13.99 -13.00 2.29
C SER A 155 14.47 -13.96 3.38
N LEU A 156 15.01 -13.44 4.49
CA LEU A 156 15.66 -14.27 5.52
C LEU A 156 14.65 -15.15 6.25
N ARG A 157 13.50 -14.59 6.63
CA ARG A 157 12.46 -15.31 7.38
C ARG A 157 11.97 -16.58 6.66
N GLU A 158 11.84 -16.53 5.34
CA GLU A 158 11.41 -17.67 4.54
C GLU A 158 12.47 -18.78 4.45
N LYS A 159 13.74 -18.42 4.56
CA LYS A 159 14.88 -19.33 4.41
C LYS A 159 15.29 -20.01 5.70
N LEU A 160 14.96 -19.43 6.86
CA LEU A 160 15.38 -19.96 8.16
C LEU A 160 14.53 -21.16 8.60
N PRO A 161 15.10 -22.18 9.25
CA PRO A 161 14.35 -23.20 9.99
C PRO A 161 13.51 -22.58 11.12
N ALA A 162 12.56 -23.36 11.68
CA ALA A 162 11.86 -22.95 12.90
C ALA A 162 12.86 -22.69 14.03
N GLY A 163 12.65 -21.60 14.78
CA GLY A 163 13.54 -21.23 15.87
C GLY A 163 13.48 -19.74 16.21
N THR A 164 14.21 -19.41 17.27
CA THR A 164 14.40 -18.00 17.69
C THR A 164 15.78 -17.54 17.26
N TYR A 165 15.86 -16.35 16.71
CA TYR A 165 17.06 -15.79 16.10
C TYR A 165 17.40 -14.42 16.67
N THR A 166 18.69 -14.06 16.63
CA THR A 166 19.19 -12.70 16.89
C THR A 166 19.97 -12.22 15.68
N LEU A 167 19.91 -10.92 15.34
CA LEU A 167 20.76 -10.34 14.29
C LEU A 167 22.00 -9.71 14.90
N ARG A 168 23.14 -9.90 14.25
CA ARG A 168 24.41 -9.25 14.59
C ARG A 168 25.23 -8.93 13.34
N GLY A 169 26.14 -7.96 13.45
CA GLY A 169 27.22 -7.75 12.50
C GLY A 169 28.40 -8.67 12.77
N VAL A 170 29.44 -8.57 11.94
CA VAL A 170 30.70 -9.34 12.12
C VAL A 170 31.43 -8.90 13.41
N ASP A 171 31.42 -7.58 13.66
CA ASP A 171 32.19 -6.95 14.73
C ASP A 171 31.31 -6.49 15.92
N GLY A 172 30.07 -6.97 16.02
CA GLY A 172 29.14 -6.59 17.10
C GLY A 172 27.68 -6.58 16.70
N ASP A 173 26.94 -5.57 17.13
CA ASP A 173 25.52 -5.41 16.79
C ASP A 173 25.34 -5.16 15.29
N VAL A 174 24.12 -5.45 14.77
CA VAL A 174 23.77 -5.15 13.37
C VAL A 174 23.78 -3.63 13.15
N ALA A 175 24.39 -3.22 12.03
CA ALA A 175 24.28 -1.84 11.56
C ALA A 175 22.80 -1.55 11.20
N GLU A 176 22.32 -0.35 11.48
CA GLU A 176 20.95 0.09 11.20
C GLU A 176 19.86 -0.86 11.77
N PRO A 177 19.78 -1.00 13.10
CA PRO A 177 18.90 -1.96 13.75
C PRO A 177 17.42 -1.75 13.42
N ASP A 178 16.97 -0.50 13.19
CA ASP A 178 15.61 -0.17 12.79
C ASP A 178 15.27 -0.72 11.41
N THR A 179 16.13 -0.50 10.43
CA THR A 179 15.96 -0.99 9.06
C THR A 179 16.03 -2.51 9.00
N ALA A 180 16.90 -3.13 9.78
CA ALA A 180 17.01 -4.58 9.89
C ALA A 180 15.73 -5.20 10.47
N ALA A 181 15.19 -4.63 11.55
CA ALA A 181 13.95 -5.07 12.17
C ALA A 181 12.74 -4.82 11.24
N LEU A 182 12.68 -3.66 10.57
CA LEU A 182 11.64 -3.36 9.59
C LEU A 182 11.68 -4.35 8.42
N SER A 183 12.88 -4.63 7.89
CA SER A 183 13.06 -5.61 6.82
C SER A 183 12.54 -7.00 7.21
N TRP A 184 12.86 -7.45 8.43
CA TRP A 184 12.31 -8.69 8.97
C TRP A 184 10.78 -8.68 9.03
N ALA A 185 10.19 -7.62 9.56
CA ALA A 185 8.74 -7.47 9.69
C ALA A 185 8.04 -7.54 8.33
N ILE A 186 8.48 -6.72 7.36
CA ILE A 186 7.84 -6.63 6.04
C ILE A 186 8.11 -7.84 5.15
N GLY A 187 9.18 -8.60 5.41
CA GLY A 187 9.48 -9.87 4.75
C GLY A 187 8.47 -10.98 5.03
N GLY A 188 7.72 -10.87 6.12
CA GLY A 188 6.62 -11.77 6.44
C GLY A 188 5.27 -11.42 5.80
N TYR A 189 5.24 -10.46 4.87
CA TYR A 189 3.98 -10.09 4.22
C TYR A 189 3.48 -11.16 3.26
N SER A 190 2.22 -11.56 3.43
CA SER A 190 1.48 -12.43 2.51
C SER A 190 0.07 -11.91 2.30
N PHE A 191 -0.51 -12.15 1.14
CA PHE A 191 -1.90 -11.83 0.82
C PHE A 191 -2.65 -13.09 0.39
N ASP A 192 -3.41 -13.64 1.32
CA ASP A 192 -4.10 -14.93 1.20
C ASP A 192 -5.63 -14.83 1.25
N ARG A 193 -6.17 -13.59 1.32
CA ARG A 193 -7.59 -13.28 1.54
C ARG A 193 -8.56 -14.12 0.71
N PHE A 194 -8.19 -14.42 -0.54
CA PHE A 194 -9.05 -15.10 -1.51
C PHE A 194 -8.62 -16.55 -1.79
N LYS A 195 -7.61 -17.07 -1.08
CA LYS A 195 -7.23 -18.47 -1.18
C LYS A 195 -8.21 -19.31 -0.39
N SER A 196 -8.71 -20.41 -0.97
CA SER A 196 -9.51 -21.36 -0.24
C SER A 196 -8.67 -22.10 0.79
N LYS A 197 -9.15 -22.20 2.02
CA LYS A 197 -8.50 -23.01 3.08
C LYS A 197 -8.58 -24.53 2.80
N LYS A 198 -9.32 -24.93 1.77
CA LYS A 198 -9.47 -26.30 1.31
C LYS A 198 -8.97 -26.39 -0.13
N GLY A 199 -7.75 -26.65 -0.35
CA GLY A 199 -7.26 -26.93 -1.68
C GLY A 199 -5.77 -27.03 -1.64
N ASP A 200 -5.27 -28.07 -2.15
CA ASP A 200 -3.96 -28.40 -2.75
C ASP A 200 -2.81 -27.33 -2.77
N GLY A 201 -2.87 -26.33 -1.93
CA GLY A 201 -1.70 -25.65 -1.41
C GLY A 201 -0.92 -26.72 -0.65
N GLY A 202 0.06 -27.32 -1.32
CA GLY A 202 0.71 -28.52 -0.85
C GLY A 202 1.21 -28.36 0.59
N GLU A 203 1.51 -29.46 1.23
CA GLU A 203 2.12 -29.58 2.56
C GLU A 203 3.15 -28.48 2.86
N LYS A 204 3.82 -27.94 1.83
CA LYS A 204 4.80 -26.84 1.91
C LYS A 204 4.24 -25.48 2.38
N ASP A 205 3.02 -25.07 1.95
CA ASP A 205 2.45 -23.76 2.35
C ASP A 205 1.98 -23.85 3.81
N LYS A 206 1.46 -25.00 4.22
CA LYS A 206 1.05 -25.26 5.60
C LYS A 206 2.26 -25.37 6.54
N GLU A 207 3.33 -25.99 6.07
CA GLU A 207 4.60 -26.12 6.80
C GLU A 207 5.29 -24.76 7.00
N LEU A 208 5.13 -23.81 6.06
CA LEU A 208 5.62 -22.43 6.20
C LEU A 208 4.78 -21.60 7.18
N GLU A 209 3.46 -21.77 7.21
CA GLU A 209 2.57 -21.07 8.15
C GLU A 209 2.74 -21.56 9.60
N ASP A 210 2.93 -22.87 9.78
CA ASP A 210 3.14 -23.50 11.10
C ASP A 210 4.58 -23.31 11.62
N ARG A 211 5.52 -22.90 10.75
CA ARG A 211 6.92 -22.73 11.10
C ARG A 211 7.12 -21.43 11.90
N LYS A 212 7.30 -21.56 13.21
CA LYS A 212 7.62 -20.44 14.11
C LYS A 212 9.07 -19.98 13.92
N VAL A 213 9.28 -18.98 13.08
CA VAL A 213 10.55 -18.28 12.89
C VAL A 213 10.43 -16.92 13.55
N VAL A 214 11.13 -16.71 14.66
CA VAL A 214 10.97 -15.55 15.54
C VAL A 214 12.29 -14.81 15.67
N LEU A 215 12.26 -13.49 15.58
CA LEU A 215 13.42 -12.63 15.79
C LEU A 215 13.35 -11.97 17.16
N SER A 216 14.40 -12.05 17.93
CA SER A 216 14.59 -11.15 19.07
C SER A 216 14.91 -9.75 18.57
N TRP A 217 14.33 -8.75 19.20
CA TRP A 217 14.52 -7.36 18.78
C TRP A 217 16.01 -7.01 18.71
N PRO A 218 16.51 -6.48 17.60
CA PRO A 218 17.89 -6.01 17.52
C PRO A 218 18.17 -4.94 18.60
N ALA A 219 19.36 -4.99 19.17
CA ALA A 219 19.77 -4.00 20.16
C ALA A 219 19.75 -2.59 19.54
N GLY A 220 19.19 -1.62 20.25
CA GLY A 220 19.08 -0.23 19.81
C GLY A 220 17.93 0.07 18.84
N ALA A 221 17.12 -0.91 18.43
CA ALA A 221 15.99 -0.66 17.55
C ALA A 221 14.86 0.14 18.23
N ASP A 222 14.35 1.20 17.57
CA ASP A 222 13.11 1.90 17.96
C ASP A 222 11.90 1.03 17.60
N LYS A 223 11.47 0.19 18.55
CA LYS A 223 10.33 -0.71 18.38
C LYS A 223 9.07 0.02 17.95
N GLY A 224 8.84 1.23 18.47
CA GLY A 224 7.67 2.03 18.13
C GLY A 224 7.70 2.49 16.67
N TRP A 225 8.85 2.93 16.18
CA TRP A 225 9.03 3.31 14.79
C TRP A 225 8.87 2.11 13.84
N VAL A 226 9.55 1.00 14.14
CA VAL A 226 9.47 -0.23 13.32
C VAL A 226 8.04 -0.74 13.24
N THR A 227 7.33 -0.79 14.37
CA THR A 227 5.93 -1.23 14.42
C THR A 227 5.03 -0.31 13.60
N ALA A 228 5.19 1.01 13.74
CA ALA A 228 4.42 1.98 12.98
C ALA A 228 4.67 1.86 11.46
N ALA A 229 5.93 1.74 11.04
CA ALA A 229 6.32 1.63 9.64
C ALA A 229 5.85 0.31 9.03
N ALA A 230 6.04 -0.82 9.72
CA ALA A 230 5.61 -2.13 9.24
C ALA A 230 4.08 -2.23 9.11
N ALA A 231 3.34 -1.77 10.12
CA ALA A 231 1.88 -1.77 10.10
C ALA A 231 1.32 -0.88 8.98
N SER A 232 1.90 0.29 8.77
CA SER A 232 1.53 1.19 7.67
C SER A 232 1.81 0.56 6.31
N THR A 233 2.98 -0.08 6.14
CA THR A 233 3.34 -0.80 4.91
C THR A 233 2.36 -1.96 4.63
N PHE A 234 1.99 -2.73 5.64
CA PHE A 234 1.03 -3.83 5.48
C PHE A 234 -0.35 -3.33 5.10
N LEU A 235 -0.83 -2.25 5.73
CA LEU A 235 -2.09 -1.60 5.37
C LEU A 235 -2.09 -1.19 3.89
N VAL A 236 -1.07 -0.45 3.45
CA VAL A 236 -0.95 0.00 2.05
C VAL A 236 -0.95 -1.18 1.08
N ARG A 237 -0.17 -2.22 1.36
CA ARG A 237 -0.09 -3.41 0.51
C ARG A 237 -1.42 -4.16 0.45
N ASP A 238 -2.10 -4.33 1.57
CA ASP A 238 -3.42 -4.99 1.61
C ASP A 238 -4.48 -4.20 0.84
N LEU A 239 -4.49 -2.85 0.95
CA LEU A 239 -5.41 -1.99 0.20
C LEU A 239 -5.20 -2.11 -1.31
N ILE A 240 -3.95 -1.96 -1.77
CA ILE A 240 -3.61 -1.98 -3.20
C ILE A 240 -3.81 -3.37 -3.80
N THR A 241 -3.52 -4.44 -3.03
CA THR A 241 -3.61 -5.82 -3.52
C THR A 241 -5.06 -6.30 -3.59
N THR A 242 -5.94 -5.80 -2.73
CA THR A 242 -7.36 -6.19 -2.72
C THR A 242 -8.03 -5.81 -4.05
N PRO A 243 -8.69 -6.77 -4.75
CA PRO A 243 -9.44 -6.48 -5.97
C PRO A 243 -10.55 -5.46 -5.74
N CYS A 244 -10.87 -4.66 -6.77
CA CYS A 244 -11.82 -3.57 -6.69
C CYS A 244 -13.23 -4.02 -6.24
N GLU A 245 -13.63 -5.25 -6.55
CA GLU A 245 -14.90 -5.81 -6.03
C GLU A 245 -15.00 -5.71 -4.50
N HIS A 246 -13.86 -5.81 -3.80
CA HIS A 246 -13.73 -5.75 -2.35
C HIS A 246 -12.95 -4.50 -1.86
N MET A 247 -12.62 -3.58 -2.77
CA MET A 247 -11.94 -2.30 -2.49
C MET A 247 -12.45 -1.21 -3.44
N GLY A 248 -13.76 -1.07 -3.54
CA GLY A 248 -14.41 0.08 -4.18
C GLY A 248 -14.49 1.29 -3.24
N PRO A 249 -15.05 2.42 -3.71
CA PRO A 249 -15.16 3.65 -2.92
C PRO A 249 -15.78 3.48 -1.54
N GLN A 250 -16.83 2.64 -1.42
CA GLN A 250 -17.50 2.33 -0.17
C GLN A 250 -16.63 1.53 0.81
N HIS A 251 -15.75 0.65 0.29
CA HIS A 251 -14.85 -0.12 1.13
C HIS A 251 -13.68 0.75 1.65
N LEU A 252 -13.18 1.65 0.80
CA LEU A 252 -12.16 2.60 1.20
C LEU A 252 -12.67 3.54 2.30
N GLU A 253 -13.95 3.93 2.24
CA GLU A 253 -14.60 4.69 3.32
C GLU A 253 -14.61 3.92 4.65
N VAL A 254 -14.90 2.62 4.65
CA VAL A 254 -14.88 1.80 5.87
C VAL A 254 -13.48 1.78 6.48
N VAL A 255 -12.44 1.60 5.66
CA VAL A 255 -11.04 1.63 6.14
C VAL A 255 -10.70 3.00 6.74
N PHE A 256 -11.16 4.05 6.09
CA PHE A 256 -10.95 5.42 6.51
C PHE A 256 -11.58 5.70 7.89
N ALA A 257 -12.83 5.27 8.08
CA ALA A 257 -13.54 5.37 9.35
C ALA A 257 -12.88 4.54 10.46
N SER A 258 -12.45 3.30 10.14
CA SER A 258 -11.76 2.42 11.10
C SER A 258 -10.44 3.02 11.55
N LEU A 259 -9.69 3.66 10.65
CA LEU A 259 -8.45 4.34 10.98
C LEU A 259 -8.69 5.54 11.91
N ALA A 260 -9.73 6.32 11.64
CA ALA A 260 -10.11 7.43 12.52
C ALA A 260 -10.53 6.94 13.91
N GLU A 261 -11.30 5.87 13.99
CA GLU A 261 -11.72 5.25 15.27
C GLU A 261 -10.52 4.74 16.07
N GLU A 262 -9.56 4.04 15.42
CA GLU A 262 -8.36 3.50 16.04
C GLU A 262 -7.54 4.58 16.76
N PHE A 263 -7.45 5.78 16.17
CA PHE A 263 -6.60 6.85 16.68
C PHE A 263 -7.35 8.06 17.27
N GLY A 264 -8.67 7.98 17.38
CA GLY A 264 -9.49 9.07 17.92
C GLY A 264 -9.61 10.30 17.02
N GLY A 265 -9.50 10.08 15.70
CA GLY A 265 -9.76 11.09 14.68
C GLY A 265 -11.26 11.27 14.39
N THR A 266 -11.59 12.27 13.58
CA THR A 266 -12.96 12.51 13.08
C THR A 266 -13.02 12.42 11.57
N THR A 267 -14.15 11.97 11.02
CA THR A 267 -14.34 11.85 9.57
C THR A 267 -15.56 12.62 9.09
N LYS A 268 -15.44 13.22 7.91
CA LYS A 268 -16.54 13.75 7.11
C LYS A 268 -16.53 13.04 5.76
N VAL A 269 -17.71 12.65 5.27
CA VAL A 269 -17.83 12.01 3.96
C VAL A 269 -18.97 12.67 3.19
N VAL A 270 -18.67 13.10 1.95
CA VAL A 270 -19.63 13.64 0.98
C VAL A 270 -19.79 12.63 -0.15
N ARG A 271 -21.02 12.17 -0.45
CA ARG A 271 -21.28 11.03 -1.36
C ARG A 271 -22.22 11.37 -2.50
N GLY A 272 -22.00 10.75 -3.65
CA GLY A 272 -22.94 10.80 -4.79
C GLY A 272 -23.30 12.23 -5.17
N ASP A 273 -24.59 12.50 -5.33
CA ASP A 273 -25.09 13.84 -5.70
C ASP A 273 -24.88 14.91 -4.63
N GLU A 274 -24.53 14.52 -3.41
CA GLU A 274 -24.14 15.50 -2.38
C GLU A 274 -22.85 16.26 -2.77
N LEU A 275 -22.01 15.66 -3.59
CA LEU A 275 -20.82 16.30 -4.17
C LEU A 275 -21.14 17.49 -5.09
N LEU A 276 -22.41 17.71 -5.44
CA LEU A 276 -22.86 18.85 -6.26
C LEU A 276 -23.54 19.95 -5.44
N LYS A 277 -23.76 19.75 -4.15
CA LYS A 277 -24.43 20.74 -3.27
C LYS A 277 -23.54 21.95 -3.03
N GLU A 278 -24.15 23.11 -3.01
CA GLU A 278 -23.48 24.37 -2.68
C GLU A 278 -22.81 24.28 -1.29
N GLY A 279 -21.59 24.77 -1.18
CA GLY A 279 -20.77 24.68 0.05
C GLY A 279 -19.87 23.47 0.11
N ASP A 280 -20.33 22.30 -0.30
CA ASP A 280 -19.56 21.04 -0.36
C ASP A 280 -19.42 20.53 -1.80
N SER A 281 -19.27 21.43 -2.77
CA SER A 281 -19.25 21.08 -4.20
C SER A 281 -17.87 20.54 -4.63
N TYR A 282 -17.86 19.29 -5.10
CA TYR A 282 -16.70 18.61 -5.69
C TYR A 282 -17.10 18.02 -7.07
N PRO A 283 -17.41 18.91 -8.04
CA PRO A 283 -18.07 18.50 -9.28
C PRO A 283 -17.21 17.63 -10.19
N MET A 284 -15.88 17.77 -10.13
CA MET A 284 -15.00 16.89 -10.90
C MET A 284 -14.90 15.48 -10.28
N VAL A 285 -14.95 15.37 -8.95
CA VAL A 285 -15.05 14.05 -8.28
C VAL A 285 -16.36 13.36 -8.67
N HIS A 286 -17.47 14.12 -8.67
CA HIS A 286 -18.75 13.59 -9.13
C HIS A 286 -18.71 13.17 -10.60
N ALA A 287 -18.19 14.03 -11.50
CA ALA A 287 -18.17 13.79 -12.93
C ALA A 287 -17.40 12.51 -13.29
N VAL A 288 -16.24 12.26 -12.64
CA VAL A 288 -15.44 11.06 -12.88
C VAL A 288 -16.16 9.80 -12.36
N GLY A 289 -16.76 9.87 -11.18
CA GLY A 289 -17.30 8.68 -10.52
C GLY A 289 -18.78 8.38 -10.79
N ARG A 290 -19.54 9.29 -11.44
CA ARG A 290 -21.00 9.17 -11.61
C ARG A 290 -21.46 7.98 -12.48
N ALA A 291 -20.56 7.41 -13.26
CA ALA A 291 -20.83 6.23 -14.11
C ALA A 291 -20.61 4.91 -13.37
N ALA A 292 -20.19 4.93 -12.11
CA ALA A 292 -20.03 3.73 -11.30
C ALA A 292 -21.38 3.12 -10.94
N GLY A 293 -21.40 1.80 -10.72
CA GLY A 293 -22.61 1.07 -10.35
C GLY A 293 -23.18 1.46 -8.98
N VAL A 294 -24.40 1.04 -8.72
CA VAL A 294 -25.08 1.26 -7.44
C VAL A 294 -24.25 0.73 -6.27
N GLY A 295 -24.13 1.53 -5.20
CA GLY A 295 -23.29 1.25 -4.03
C GLY A 295 -21.83 1.63 -4.20
N ARG A 296 -21.43 2.05 -5.41
CA ARG A 296 -20.06 2.46 -5.74
C ARG A 296 -19.96 3.96 -6.07
N GLU A 297 -20.92 4.73 -5.59
CA GLU A 297 -21.00 6.15 -5.84
C GLU A 297 -19.71 6.87 -5.43
N PRO A 298 -19.34 7.95 -6.19
CA PRO A 298 -18.17 8.76 -5.86
C PRO A 298 -18.31 9.39 -4.49
N ARG A 299 -17.20 9.58 -3.80
CA ARG A 299 -17.19 10.23 -2.49
C ARG A 299 -15.89 10.96 -2.22
N LEU A 300 -15.99 12.03 -1.44
CA LEU A 300 -14.82 12.64 -0.82
C LEU A 300 -14.75 12.18 0.63
N LEU A 301 -13.64 11.57 1.00
CA LEU A 301 -13.32 11.14 2.35
C LEU A 301 -12.40 12.19 2.97
N ASP A 302 -12.71 12.66 4.17
CA ASP A 302 -11.96 13.68 4.89
C ASP A 302 -11.81 13.29 6.35
N LEU A 303 -10.56 13.14 6.82
CA LEU A 303 -10.21 12.77 8.18
C LEU A 303 -9.39 13.89 8.80
N THR A 304 -9.70 14.25 10.03
CA THR A 304 -8.92 15.19 10.84
C THR A 304 -8.50 14.55 12.15
N TRP A 305 -7.28 14.85 12.58
CA TRP A 305 -6.71 14.32 13.81
C TRP A 305 -5.68 15.28 14.40
N ALA A 306 -5.57 15.25 15.73
CA ALA A 306 -4.46 15.83 16.50
C ALA A 306 -4.18 14.96 17.73
N PRO A 307 -2.97 14.99 18.32
CA PRO A 307 -2.65 14.21 19.50
C PRO A 307 -3.61 14.54 20.66
N ALA A 308 -4.04 13.53 21.41
CA ALA A 308 -4.95 13.73 22.53
C ALA A 308 -4.33 14.69 23.58
N GLY A 309 -5.13 15.65 24.05
CA GLY A 309 -4.69 16.64 25.04
C GLY A 309 -3.84 17.79 24.51
N SER A 310 -3.56 17.84 23.18
CA SER A 310 -2.88 18.97 22.56
C SER A 310 -3.87 20.10 22.22
N ASP A 311 -3.35 21.33 22.14
CA ASP A 311 -4.06 22.45 21.49
C ASP A 311 -3.89 22.36 19.99
N ALA A 312 -4.87 21.76 19.29
CA ALA A 312 -4.81 21.49 17.86
C ALA A 312 -4.59 22.76 17.00
N GLU A 313 -5.06 23.92 17.47
CA GLU A 313 -4.91 25.17 16.72
C GLU A 313 -3.49 25.74 16.76
N SER A 314 -2.70 25.36 17.77
CA SER A 314 -1.28 25.75 17.89
C SER A 314 -0.31 24.83 17.14
N LEU A 315 -0.80 23.69 16.65
CA LEU A 315 0.05 22.70 15.97
C LEU A 315 0.23 23.03 14.47
N PRO A 316 1.38 22.68 13.89
CA PRO A 316 1.56 22.76 12.44
C PRO A 316 0.49 21.95 11.70
N LYS A 317 -0.11 22.57 10.68
CA LYS A 317 -1.14 21.95 9.84
C LYS A 317 -0.50 21.14 8.72
N VAL A 318 -0.71 19.85 8.75
CA VAL A 318 -0.25 18.93 7.70
C VAL A 318 -1.46 18.35 6.99
N THR A 319 -1.55 18.55 5.67
CA THR A 319 -2.63 18.02 4.86
C THR A 319 -2.09 17.03 3.83
N LEU A 320 -2.66 15.84 3.80
CA LEU A 320 -2.34 14.77 2.86
C LEU A 320 -3.51 14.56 1.92
N VAL A 321 -3.25 14.55 0.61
CA VAL A 321 -4.28 14.28 -0.40
C VAL A 321 -3.87 13.04 -1.19
N GLY A 322 -4.76 12.05 -1.34
CA GLY A 322 -4.46 10.82 -2.04
C GLY A 322 -5.42 10.53 -3.19
N LYS A 323 -4.91 10.25 -4.40
CA LYS A 323 -5.75 9.75 -5.51
C LYS A 323 -6.41 8.44 -5.11
N GLY A 324 -7.75 8.40 -5.11
CA GLY A 324 -8.56 7.27 -4.69
C GLY A 324 -9.36 6.63 -5.83
N VAL A 325 -8.81 6.52 -7.04
CA VAL A 325 -9.48 5.85 -8.16
C VAL A 325 -9.41 4.35 -7.96
N CYS A 326 -10.47 3.76 -7.37
CA CYS A 326 -10.51 2.36 -6.95
C CYS A 326 -10.40 1.38 -8.13
N PHE A 327 -10.91 1.77 -9.29
CA PHE A 327 -10.66 1.10 -10.56
C PHE A 327 -10.72 2.10 -11.70
N ASP A 328 -9.78 1.99 -12.63
CA ASP A 328 -9.70 2.88 -13.80
C ASP A 328 -9.80 2.09 -15.10
N THR A 329 -10.95 2.22 -15.78
CA THR A 329 -11.15 1.64 -17.12
C THR A 329 -10.58 2.51 -18.22
N GLY A 330 -10.20 3.76 -17.90
CA GLY A 330 -9.95 4.83 -18.85
C GLY A 330 -11.21 5.63 -19.21
N GLY A 331 -12.37 5.25 -18.70
CA GLY A 331 -13.65 5.83 -19.14
C GLY A 331 -13.94 5.49 -20.59
N LEU A 332 -14.49 6.44 -21.36
CA LEU A 332 -14.78 6.22 -22.79
C LEU A 332 -13.51 6.13 -23.65
N ASP A 333 -12.38 6.69 -23.24
CA ASP A 333 -11.05 6.42 -23.80
C ASP A 333 -10.50 5.14 -23.17
N ILE A 334 -11.16 4.01 -23.45
CA ILE A 334 -10.97 2.72 -22.78
C ILE A 334 -9.54 2.18 -22.95
N LYS A 335 -8.97 1.74 -21.84
CA LYS A 335 -7.64 1.12 -21.82
C LYS A 335 -7.60 -0.23 -22.56
N PRO A 336 -6.47 -0.58 -23.19
CA PRO A 336 -6.23 -1.95 -23.63
C PRO A 336 -6.29 -2.93 -22.45
N ALA A 337 -6.75 -4.16 -22.68
CA ALA A 337 -6.94 -5.18 -21.64
C ALA A 337 -5.70 -5.38 -20.75
N ALA A 338 -4.51 -5.44 -21.32
CA ALA A 338 -3.25 -5.58 -20.58
C ALA A 338 -2.97 -4.39 -19.63
N GLY A 339 -3.31 -3.17 -20.05
CA GLY A 339 -3.20 -1.97 -19.21
C GLY A 339 -4.24 -1.95 -18.08
N MET A 340 -5.47 -2.36 -18.39
CA MET A 340 -6.59 -2.37 -17.45
C MET A 340 -6.43 -3.42 -16.33
N LEU A 341 -5.79 -4.54 -16.60
CA LEU A 341 -5.66 -5.68 -15.69
C LEU A 341 -5.14 -5.30 -14.29
N THR A 342 -4.26 -4.30 -14.22
CA THR A 342 -3.63 -3.87 -12.96
C THR A 342 -4.29 -2.64 -12.34
N MET A 343 -5.39 -2.13 -12.90
CA MET A 343 -5.97 -0.84 -12.50
C MET A 343 -6.67 -0.82 -11.14
N LYS A 344 -6.78 -1.94 -10.44
CA LYS A 344 -7.09 -1.96 -9.00
C LYS A 344 -6.07 -1.16 -8.16
N LYS A 345 -4.86 -0.96 -8.69
CA LYS A 345 -3.78 -0.18 -8.05
C LYS A 345 -4.02 1.33 -8.06
N ASP A 346 -4.99 1.81 -8.82
CA ASP A 346 -5.08 3.25 -9.14
C ASP A 346 -5.61 4.12 -7.98
N MET A 347 -5.93 3.48 -6.88
CA MET A 347 -6.14 4.09 -5.56
C MET A 347 -4.86 4.06 -4.69
N GLY A 348 -3.72 3.74 -5.26
CA GLY A 348 -2.44 3.65 -4.53
C GLY A 348 -2.03 4.95 -3.86
N GLY A 349 -2.36 6.12 -4.43
CA GLY A 349 -2.16 7.41 -3.79
C GLY A 349 -2.97 7.54 -2.49
N GLY A 350 -4.25 7.16 -2.53
CA GLY A 350 -5.11 7.10 -1.35
C GLY A 350 -4.59 6.12 -0.28
N ALA A 351 -4.14 4.95 -0.71
CA ALA A 351 -3.54 3.97 0.19
C ALA A 351 -2.27 4.50 0.87
N GLN A 352 -1.39 5.19 0.12
CA GLN A 352 -0.15 5.76 0.65
C GLN A 352 -0.42 6.83 1.71
N VAL A 353 -1.35 7.77 1.46
CA VAL A 353 -1.66 8.80 2.46
C VAL A 353 -2.34 8.21 3.70
N LEU A 354 -3.11 7.12 3.58
CA LEU A 354 -3.67 6.39 4.73
C LEU A 354 -2.57 5.69 5.54
N GLY A 355 -1.60 5.05 4.86
CA GLY A 355 -0.44 4.46 5.53
C GLY A 355 0.41 5.50 6.25
N LEU A 356 0.68 6.64 5.60
CA LEU A 356 1.42 7.75 6.21
C LEU A 356 0.64 8.35 7.40
N ALA A 357 -0.67 8.56 7.26
CA ALA A 357 -1.52 9.02 8.35
C ALA A 357 -1.47 8.06 9.55
N ARG A 358 -1.58 6.74 9.30
CA ARG A 358 -1.43 5.73 10.35
C ARG A 358 -0.10 5.87 11.08
N MET A 359 1.00 6.04 10.33
CA MET A 359 2.33 6.20 10.92
C MET A 359 2.43 7.48 11.77
N ILE A 360 1.93 8.62 11.28
CA ILE A 360 1.89 9.90 12.00
C ILE A 360 1.09 9.77 13.30
N MET A 361 -0.12 9.20 13.22
CA MET A 361 -1.02 9.06 14.35
C MET A 361 -0.50 8.06 15.39
N SER A 362 0.03 6.91 14.95
CA SER A 362 0.61 5.90 15.87
C SER A 362 1.86 6.39 16.59
N ARG A 363 2.62 7.31 15.98
CA ARG A 363 3.78 7.96 16.61
C ARG A 363 3.40 9.19 17.45
N GLY A 364 2.15 9.61 17.43
CA GLY A 364 1.67 10.78 18.17
C GLY A 364 2.41 12.06 17.77
N LEU A 365 2.73 12.24 16.47
CA LEU A 365 3.49 13.41 16.04
C LEU A 365 2.73 14.70 16.35
N PRO A 366 3.41 15.77 16.81
CA PRO A 366 2.76 17.02 17.23
C PRO A 366 2.33 17.85 16.00
N VAL A 367 1.35 17.37 15.27
CA VAL A 367 0.77 18.02 14.09
C VAL A 367 -0.76 17.95 14.12
N ARG A 368 -1.42 18.94 13.53
CA ARG A 368 -2.82 18.86 13.14
C ARG A 368 -2.88 18.24 11.74
N LEU A 369 -3.26 16.96 11.69
CA LEU A 369 -3.32 16.19 10.46
C LEU A 369 -4.71 16.29 9.82
N ARG A 370 -4.75 16.53 8.50
CA ARG A 370 -5.92 16.32 7.65
C ARG A 370 -5.57 15.36 6.52
N VAL A 371 -6.45 14.43 6.21
CA VAL A 371 -6.26 13.47 5.12
C VAL A 371 -7.49 13.48 4.24
N MET A 372 -7.31 13.70 2.94
CA MET A 372 -8.39 13.76 1.98
C MET A 372 -8.20 12.76 0.86
N VAL A 373 -9.24 11.98 0.55
CA VAL A 373 -9.20 10.99 -0.53
C VAL A 373 -10.49 11.08 -1.36
N PRO A 374 -10.42 11.63 -2.59
CA PRO A 374 -11.50 11.53 -3.56
C PRO A 374 -11.56 10.08 -4.08
N ALA A 375 -12.54 9.32 -3.58
CA ALA A 375 -12.72 7.89 -3.88
C ALA A 375 -13.77 7.71 -4.97
N VAL A 376 -13.37 7.16 -6.12
CA VAL A 376 -14.19 7.00 -7.32
C VAL A 376 -13.87 5.70 -8.06
N GLU A 377 -14.72 5.31 -9.01
CA GLU A 377 -14.38 4.42 -10.12
C GLU A 377 -14.57 5.16 -11.43
N ASN A 378 -13.56 5.15 -12.31
CA ASN A 378 -13.70 5.62 -13.68
C ASN A 378 -14.29 4.50 -14.51
N ALA A 379 -15.63 4.48 -14.61
CA ALA A 379 -16.41 3.41 -15.21
C ALA A 379 -17.05 3.84 -16.53
N ILE A 380 -17.53 2.84 -17.28
CA ILE A 380 -18.21 3.03 -18.58
C ILE A 380 -19.70 2.80 -18.38
N ASP A 381 -20.47 3.86 -18.61
CA ASP A 381 -21.93 3.86 -18.55
C ASP A 381 -22.47 5.01 -19.41
N GLY A 382 -23.80 5.05 -19.64
CA GLY A 382 -24.46 6.14 -20.35
C GLY A 382 -24.30 7.52 -19.69
N GLY A 383 -24.01 7.56 -18.38
CA GLY A 383 -23.74 8.77 -17.61
C GLY A 383 -22.27 9.21 -17.60
N ALA A 384 -21.35 8.46 -18.19
CA ALA A 384 -19.92 8.79 -18.18
C ALA A 384 -19.62 10.14 -18.83
N PHE A 385 -18.60 10.85 -18.34
CA PHE A 385 -18.09 12.05 -18.99
C PHE A 385 -17.34 11.68 -20.27
N ARG A 386 -17.23 12.62 -21.22
CA ARG A 386 -16.83 12.34 -22.61
C ARG A 386 -15.66 13.21 -23.02
N PRO A 387 -14.83 12.77 -23.98
CA PRO A 387 -13.94 13.67 -24.71
C PRO A 387 -14.72 14.82 -25.33
N GLY A 388 -14.24 16.05 -25.17
CA GLY A 388 -14.93 17.27 -25.61
C GLY A 388 -15.89 17.90 -24.59
N ASP A 389 -16.24 17.21 -23.51
CA ASP A 389 -16.99 17.82 -22.41
C ASP A 389 -16.16 18.94 -21.75
N VAL A 390 -16.84 19.95 -21.21
CA VAL A 390 -16.22 20.98 -20.37
C VAL A 390 -16.74 20.83 -18.95
N LEU A 391 -15.85 20.46 -18.02
CA LEU A 391 -16.17 20.28 -16.62
C LEU A 391 -15.78 21.52 -15.81
N VAL A 392 -16.56 21.82 -14.79
CA VAL A 392 -16.28 22.89 -13.83
C VAL A 392 -15.67 22.29 -12.60
N SER A 393 -14.56 22.84 -12.07
CA SER A 393 -13.94 22.43 -10.82
C SER A 393 -14.52 23.17 -9.62
N ARG A 394 -14.20 22.71 -8.41
CA ARG A 394 -14.51 23.40 -7.14
C ARG A 394 -14.04 24.86 -7.11
N SER A 395 -12.95 25.19 -7.81
CA SER A 395 -12.47 26.58 -7.91
C SER A 395 -13.26 27.45 -8.89
N GLY A 396 -14.25 26.90 -9.59
CA GLY A 396 -14.97 27.56 -10.67
C GLY A 396 -14.27 27.55 -12.02
N LYS A 397 -13.00 27.11 -12.09
CA LYS A 397 -12.28 26.97 -13.36
C LYS A 397 -12.84 25.82 -14.19
N THR A 398 -12.86 26.02 -15.51
CA THR A 398 -13.35 25.04 -16.47
C THR A 398 -12.21 24.26 -17.12
N SER A 399 -12.44 22.97 -17.36
CA SER A 399 -11.48 22.08 -18.02
C SER A 399 -12.13 21.37 -19.21
N GLU A 400 -11.58 21.58 -20.40
CA GLU A 400 -11.92 20.78 -21.60
C GLU A 400 -11.32 19.39 -21.45
N ILE A 401 -12.15 18.36 -21.63
CA ILE A 401 -11.73 16.97 -21.54
C ILE A 401 -11.16 16.52 -22.88
N GLY A 402 -9.86 16.39 -22.95
CA GLY A 402 -9.16 15.83 -24.12
C GLY A 402 -8.99 14.31 -24.05
N ASN A 403 -9.05 13.74 -22.83
CA ASN A 403 -8.92 12.31 -22.60
C ASN A 403 -9.57 11.94 -21.26
N THR A 404 -10.48 10.98 -21.25
CA THR A 404 -11.15 10.49 -20.04
C THR A 404 -10.27 9.59 -19.18
N ASP A 405 -9.17 9.06 -19.71
CA ASP A 405 -8.11 8.31 -18.99
C ASP A 405 -7.12 9.25 -18.24
N ALA A 406 -7.41 10.54 -18.22
CA ALA A 406 -6.74 11.55 -17.40
C ALA A 406 -7.66 12.07 -16.28
N GLU A 407 -8.34 11.19 -15.61
CA GLU A 407 -9.35 11.38 -14.57
C GLU A 407 -8.74 11.74 -13.20
N GLY A 408 -7.56 11.16 -12.88
CA GLY A 408 -6.92 11.32 -11.57
C GLY A 408 -6.62 12.77 -11.24
N ARG A 409 -6.16 13.57 -12.21
CA ARG A 409 -5.92 15.01 -12.02
C ARG A 409 -7.20 15.81 -11.83
N LEU A 410 -8.33 15.33 -12.32
CA LEU A 410 -9.63 15.99 -12.13
C LEU A 410 -10.12 15.82 -10.69
N VAL A 411 -10.09 14.59 -10.17
CA VAL A 411 -10.51 14.33 -8.78
C VAL A 411 -9.55 14.97 -7.77
N LEU A 412 -8.25 15.01 -8.07
CA LEU A 412 -7.26 15.70 -7.24
C LEU A 412 -7.46 17.21 -7.25
N ALA A 413 -7.85 17.81 -8.37
CA ALA A 413 -8.07 19.26 -8.47
C ALA A 413 -9.08 19.75 -7.43
N ASP A 414 -10.23 19.11 -7.31
CA ASP A 414 -11.26 19.50 -6.32
C ASP A 414 -10.77 19.29 -4.89
N ALA A 415 -10.11 18.15 -4.60
CA ALA A 415 -9.58 17.87 -3.28
C ALA A 415 -8.45 18.84 -2.88
N LEU A 416 -7.57 19.20 -3.81
CA LEU A 416 -6.47 20.13 -3.56
C LEU A 416 -6.96 21.58 -3.36
N VAL A 417 -8.03 22.01 -4.05
CA VAL A 417 -8.65 23.30 -3.81
C VAL A 417 -9.20 23.39 -2.38
N GLU A 418 -9.88 22.35 -1.93
CA GLU A 418 -10.38 22.28 -0.55
C GLU A 418 -9.22 22.23 0.45
N ALA A 419 -8.23 21.35 0.23
CA ALA A 419 -7.07 21.20 1.09
C ALA A 419 -6.29 22.53 1.27
N SER A 420 -6.14 23.28 0.18
CA SER A 420 -5.41 24.58 0.20
C SER A 420 -6.18 25.69 0.91
N SER A 421 -7.51 25.60 1.00
CA SER A 421 -8.34 26.64 1.63
C SER A 421 -8.05 26.85 3.12
N GLU A 422 -7.55 25.82 3.81
CA GLU A 422 -7.13 25.90 5.20
C GLU A 422 -5.71 26.47 5.40
N MET A 423 -5.01 26.78 4.31
CA MET A 423 -3.61 27.26 4.33
C MET A 423 -2.72 26.37 5.20
N PRO A 424 -2.55 25.08 4.86
CA PRO A 424 -1.70 24.19 5.63
C PRO A 424 -0.23 24.61 5.53
N ASP A 425 0.55 24.33 6.60
CA ASP A 425 2.01 24.55 6.60
C ASP A 425 2.72 23.56 5.66
N LEU A 426 2.13 22.37 5.49
CA LEU A 426 2.61 21.35 4.57
C LEU A 426 1.42 20.67 3.88
N LEU A 427 1.42 20.68 2.54
CA LEU A 427 0.48 19.97 1.70
C LEU A 427 1.24 18.97 0.81
N ILE A 428 0.89 17.69 0.94
CA ILE A 428 1.46 16.61 0.13
C ILE A 428 0.34 15.88 -0.57
N ASP A 429 0.48 15.63 -1.88
CA ASP A 429 -0.40 14.72 -2.60
C ASP A 429 0.36 13.49 -3.12
N CYS A 430 -0.33 12.35 -3.13
CA CYS A 430 0.16 11.09 -3.64
C CYS A 430 -0.79 10.55 -4.71
N ALA A 431 -0.25 10.14 -5.85
CA ALA A 431 -1.05 9.64 -6.96
C ALA A 431 -0.30 8.64 -7.82
N THR A 432 -1.00 7.61 -8.29
CA THR A 432 -0.58 6.74 -9.38
C THR A 432 -0.97 7.38 -10.73
N LEU A 433 -0.49 8.61 -10.96
CA LEU A 433 -1.11 9.55 -11.89
C LEU A 433 -0.92 9.16 -13.37
N THR A 434 0.34 8.92 -13.78
CA THR A 434 0.66 8.58 -15.17
C THR A 434 1.82 7.59 -15.27
N GLY A 435 1.87 6.81 -16.37
CA GLY A 435 3.02 5.96 -16.68
C GLY A 435 4.30 6.73 -17.01
N ALA A 436 4.23 8.05 -17.24
CA ALA A 436 5.38 8.87 -17.57
C ALA A 436 6.45 8.87 -16.47
N ALA A 437 6.06 8.86 -15.19
CA ALA A 437 6.99 8.76 -14.07
C ALA A 437 7.84 7.49 -14.16
N ARG A 438 7.22 6.34 -14.46
CA ARG A 438 7.91 5.06 -14.64
C ARG A 438 8.84 5.06 -15.85
N VAL A 439 8.45 5.73 -16.94
CA VAL A 439 9.32 5.89 -18.11
C VAL A 439 10.54 6.75 -17.78
N ALA A 440 10.36 7.78 -16.94
CA ALA A 440 11.44 8.69 -16.57
C ALA A 440 12.43 8.09 -15.55
N LEU A 441 11.94 7.37 -14.53
CA LEU A 441 12.74 6.95 -13.36
C LEU A 441 12.77 5.44 -13.13
N GLY A 442 12.12 4.63 -13.97
CA GLY A 442 11.97 3.20 -13.73
C GLY A 442 10.84 2.88 -12.76
N THR A 443 10.85 1.66 -12.20
CA THR A 443 9.77 1.12 -11.36
C THR A 443 10.02 1.25 -9.86
N GLU A 444 11.23 1.58 -9.46
CA GLU A 444 11.68 1.52 -8.07
C GLU A 444 11.74 2.90 -7.40
N VAL A 445 12.03 3.94 -8.18
CA VAL A 445 12.22 5.29 -7.64
C VAL A 445 11.00 6.17 -7.93
N PRO A 446 10.20 6.55 -6.92
CA PRO A 446 9.09 7.48 -7.09
C PRO A 446 9.57 8.88 -7.48
N VAL A 447 8.78 9.54 -8.35
CA VAL A 447 9.00 10.94 -8.69
C VAL A 447 8.40 11.87 -7.63
N VAL A 448 9.12 12.94 -7.31
CA VAL A 448 8.64 14.05 -6.47
C VAL A 448 8.69 15.34 -7.27
N PHE A 449 7.63 16.13 -7.21
CA PHE A 449 7.60 17.54 -7.60
C PHE A 449 7.42 18.37 -6.33
N CYS A 450 8.23 19.39 -6.15
CA CYS A 450 8.19 20.21 -4.95
C CYS A 450 8.45 21.69 -5.32
N ASN A 451 7.64 22.58 -4.79
CA ASN A 451 7.76 24.04 -4.95
C ASN A 451 8.61 24.70 -3.86
N ASP A 452 9.12 23.91 -2.92
CA ASP A 452 10.01 24.35 -1.84
C ASP A 452 11.36 23.65 -1.98
N GLU A 453 12.43 24.43 -2.18
CA GLU A 453 13.79 23.90 -2.40
C GLU A 453 14.39 23.24 -1.16
N GLU A 454 14.10 23.81 0.03
CA GLU A 454 14.63 23.28 1.28
C GLU A 454 13.96 21.95 1.63
N LEU A 455 12.64 21.88 1.48
CA LEU A 455 11.89 20.64 1.67
C LEU A 455 12.35 19.56 0.69
N ALA A 456 12.53 19.91 -0.59
CA ALA A 456 13.01 18.96 -1.60
C ALA A 456 14.39 18.39 -1.26
N ALA A 457 15.32 19.22 -0.80
CA ALA A 457 16.64 18.78 -0.37
C ALA A 457 16.58 17.88 0.86
N LYS A 458 15.76 18.20 1.85
CA LYS A 458 15.52 17.37 3.04
C LYS A 458 14.94 16.01 2.67
N LEU A 459 13.91 15.97 1.81
CA LEU A 459 13.30 14.73 1.34
C LEU A 459 14.31 13.81 0.64
N HIS A 460 15.15 14.38 -0.23
CA HIS A 460 16.20 13.63 -0.92
C HIS A 460 17.20 13.02 0.07
N THR A 461 17.67 13.80 1.04
CA THR A 461 18.63 13.33 2.05
C THR A 461 18.02 12.23 2.93
N LEU A 462 16.80 12.46 3.44
CA LEU A 462 16.11 11.51 4.31
C LEU A 462 15.75 10.21 3.59
N SER A 463 15.34 10.29 2.33
CA SER A 463 15.00 9.09 1.54
C SER A 463 16.20 8.15 1.39
N GLY A 464 17.41 8.72 1.25
CA GLY A 464 18.65 7.95 1.25
C GLY A 464 18.95 7.28 2.59
N SER A 465 18.72 8.00 3.70
CA SER A 465 19.03 7.48 5.04
C SER A 465 18.11 6.34 5.50
N VAL A 466 16.91 6.22 4.91
CA VAL A 466 15.96 5.14 5.21
C VAL A 466 15.85 4.10 4.09
N SER A 467 16.73 4.16 3.09
CA SER A 467 16.73 3.27 1.91
C SER A 467 15.37 3.24 1.16
N ASP A 468 14.65 4.38 1.16
CA ASP A 468 13.38 4.56 0.43
C ASP A 468 13.51 5.78 -0.50
N GLN A 469 14.26 5.58 -1.59
CA GLN A 469 14.70 6.62 -2.50
C GLN A 469 13.54 7.32 -3.20
N VAL A 470 13.60 8.64 -3.27
CA VAL A 470 12.74 9.47 -4.13
C VAL A 470 13.60 10.37 -5.01
N TRP A 471 13.08 10.77 -6.18
CA TRP A 471 13.81 11.65 -7.08
C TRP A 471 12.96 12.82 -7.55
N ARG A 472 13.51 14.03 -7.43
CA ARG A 472 12.82 15.25 -7.82
C ARG A 472 12.92 15.51 -9.32
N LEU A 473 11.76 15.76 -9.95
CA LEU A 473 11.67 16.35 -11.29
C LEU A 473 11.25 17.82 -11.21
N PRO A 474 11.64 18.66 -12.20
CA PRO A 474 11.39 20.09 -12.15
C PRO A 474 9.92 20.46 -12.41
N LEU A 475 9.45 21.50 -11.73
CA LEU A 475 8.24 22.24 -12.09
C LEU A 475 8.60 23.31 -13.12
N TRP A 476 8.46 23.01 -14.44
CA TRP A 476 8.83 23.91 -15.50
C TRP A 476 7.63 24.72 -16.01
N GLU A 477 7.59 26.02 -15.68
CA GLU A 477 6.44 26.89 -15.99
C GLU A 477 6.14 26.97 -17.52
N GLY A 478 7.15 26.80 -18.37
CA GLY A 478 6.97 26.77 -19.83
C GLY A 478 5.98 25.72 -20.34
N TYR A 479 5.78 24.63 -19.60
CA TYR A 479 4.81 23.60 -19.96
C TYR A 479 3.35 23.99 -19.73
N ARG A 480 3.09 25.05 -18.96
CA ARG A 480 1.73 25.53 -18.69
C ARG A 480 0.95 25.88 -19.94
N SER A 481 1.63 26.45 -20.95
CA SER A 481 1.02 26.78 -22.22
C SER A 481 0.44 25.59 -22.98
N GLN A 482 0.95 24.38 -22.73
CA GLN A 482 0.44 23.14 -23.35
C GLN A 482 -0.96 22.74 -22.85
N LEU A 483 -1.40 23.31 -21.73
CA LEU A 483 -2.73 23.07 -21.17
C LEU A 483 -3.79 24.08 -21.66
N SER A 484 -3.45 24.97 -22.59
CA SER A 484 -4.39 25.98 -23.10
C SER A 484 -5.55 25.36 -23.87
N SER A 485 -6.77 25.86 -23.66
CA SER A 485 -7.97 25.51 -24.38
C SER A 485 -8.52 26.70 -25.16
N LYS A 486 -9.32 26.45 -26.19
CA LYS A 486 -10.05 27.47 -26.95
C LYS A 486 -11.48 27.69 -26.42
N ILE A 487 -11.97 26.76 -25.60
CA ILE A 487 -13.37 26.72 -25.13
C ILE A 487 -13.51 26.64 -23.60
N ALA A 488 -12.40 26.46 -22.88
CA ALA A 488 -12.34 26.38 -21.43
C ALA A 488 -11.10 27.12 -20.91
N ASP A 489 -10.94 27.23 -19.58
CA ASP A 489 -9.74 27.85 -18.98
C ASP A 489 -8.49 27.01 -19.25
N LEU A 490 -8.63 25.68 -19.26
CA LEU A 490 -7.53 24.74 -19.53
C LEU A 490 -8.05 23.39 -20.09
N LYS A 491 -7.10 22.54 -20.51
CA LYS A 491 -7.36 21.15 -20.87
C LYS A 491 -6.86 20.20 -19.77
N ASN A 492 -7.50 19.03 -19.65
CA ASN A 492 -7.00 17.99 -18.74
C ASN A 492 -5.77 17.21 -19.28
N VAL A 493 -5.37 17.44 -20.54
CA VAL A 493 -4.17 16.86 -21.16
C VAL A 493 -3.37 17.92 -21.89
N GLY A 494 -2.03 17.80 -21.83
CA GLY A 494 -1.12 18.60 -22.63
C GLY A 494 -1.04 18.10 -24.06
N ALA A 495 -0.40 18.87 -24.95
CA ALA A 495 0.00 18.39 -26.26
C ALA A 495 0.97 17.22 -26.03
N GLY A 496 0.62 16.03 -26.53
CA GLY A 496 1.26 14.76 -26.21
C GLY A 496 2.79 14.79 -26.32
N GLY A 497 3.43 14.11 -25.38
CA GLY A 497 4.83 13.79 -25.39
C GLY A 497 5.06 12.36 -25.83
#